data_75b1131fae3868662fb852d28a6dc217
#
_entry.id   75b1131fae3868662fb852d28a6dc217
#
_cell.length_a   1.000
_cell.length_b   1.000
_cell.length_c   1.000
_cell.angle_alpha   90.00
_cell.angle_beta   90.00
_cell.angle_gamma   90.00
#
_symmetry.space_group_name_H-M   'P 1'
#
loop_
_entity.id
_entity.type
_entity.pdbx_description
1 polymer ?
#
loop_
_entity_poly.entity_id
_entity_poly.type
_entity_poly.pdbx_seq_one_letter_code
_entity_poly.pdbx_strand_id
1 'polypeptide(L)'
;KPGALQLRMDTRPAHIAFLDGLNAEGKLVFAGPFLDADGKPNGSLVVVKTETIEEARALSAADPYAKAGLFANVDIRAWNWTYNKPEA
;
A
#
# COMPACT_ATOMS: atom_id res chain seq x y z
N LYS A 1 11.78 -6.08 0.50
CA LYS A 1 12.99 -6.94 0.43
C LYS A 1 14.24 -6.09 0.48
N PRO A 2 15.27 -6.53 1.18
CA PRO A 2 16.56 -5.86 1.13
C PRO A 2 17.09 -5.82 -0.31
N GLY A 3 17.68 -4.70 -0.71
CA GLY A 3 18.26 -4.55 -2.04
C GLY A 3 17.26 -4.39 -3.18
N ALA A 4 15.98 -4.17 -2.87
CA ALA A 4 14.93 -4.08 -3.90
C ALA A 4 14.58 -2.63 -4.28
N LEU A 5 15.42 -1.66 -3.92
CA LEU A 5 15.11 -0.25 -4.18
C LEU A 5 14.94 0.03 -5.68
N GLN A 6 15.80 -0.52 -6.53
CA GLN A 6 15.69 -0.31 -7.98
C GLN A 6 14.38 -0.90 -8.53
N LEU A 7 14.03 -2.11 -8.07
CA LEU A 7 12.76 -2.74 -8.47
C LEU A 7 11.57 -1.88 -8.04
N ARG A 8 11.61 -1.32 -6.84
CA ARG A 8 10.58 -0.42 -6.34
C ARG A 8 10.44 0.81 -7.24
N MET A 9 11.56 1.43 -7.61
CA MET A 9 11.56 2.62 -8.47
C MET A 9 11.05 2.30 -9.86
N ASP A 10 11.43 1.16 -10.43
CA ASP A 10 11.00 0.75 -11.77
C ASP A 10 9.51 0.42 -11.80
N THR A 11 8.96 -0.10 -10.70
CA THR A 11 7.55 -0.51 -10.61
C THR A 11 6.66 0.63 -10.12
N ARG A 12 7.23 1.69 -9.57
CA ARG A 12 6.50 2.79 -8.94
C ARG A 12 5.41 3.41 -9.82
N PRO A 13 5.63 3.68 -11.12
CA PRO A 13 4.57 4.26 -11.94
C PRO A 13 3.31 3.40 -11.99
N ALA A 14 3.45 2.08 -12.10
CA ALA A 14 2.31 1.17 -12.10
C ALA A 14 1.63 1.12 -10.72
N HIS A 15 2.42 1.13 -9.65
CA HIS A 15 1.89 1.17 -8.28
C HIS A 15 1.07 2.44 -8.04
N ILE A 16 1.57 3.60 -8.47
CA ILE A 16 0.86 4.87 -8.33
C ILE A 16 -0.44 4.86 -9.13
N ALA A 17 -0.42 4.34 -10.35
CA ALA A 17 -1.63 4.23 -11.16
C ALA A 17 -2.68 3.33 -10.48
N PHE A 18 -2.23 2.24 -9.86
CA PHE A 18 -3.12 1.36 -9.10
C PHE A 18 -3.74 2.09 -7.90
N LEU A 19 -2.94 2.83 -7.12
CA LEU A 19 -3.45 3.60 -5.99
C LEU A 19 -4.39 4.72 -6.43
N ASP A 20 -4.07 5.39 -7.54
CA ASP A 20 -4.95 6.44 -8.10
C ASP A 20 -6.31 5.85 -8.47
N GLY A 21 -6.35 4.66 -9.03
CA GLY A 21 -7.60 3.96 -9.32
C GLY A 21 -8.42 3.68 -8.07
N LEU A 22 -7.77 3.18 -7.02
CA LEU A 22 -8.43 2.95 -5.74
C LEU A 22 -8.94 4.25 -5.13
N ASN A 23 -8.17 5.32 -5.23
CA ASN A 23 -8.57 6.62 -4.72
C ASN A 23 -9.79 7.16 -5.45
N ALA A 24 -9.83 7.01 -6.76
CA ALA A 24 -10.98 7.44 -7.58
C ALA A 24 -12.25 6.66 -7.22
N GLU A 25 -12.12 5.40 -6.82
CA GLU A 25 -13.24 4.57 -6.37
C GLU A 25 -13.64 4.82 -4.90
N GLY A 26 -12.92 5.68 -4.19
CA GLY A 26 -13.16 5.95 -2.77
C GLY A 26 -12.70 4.83 -1.84
N LYS A 27 -11.86 3.92 -2.33
CA LYS A 27 -11.35 2.79 -1.54
C LYS A 27 -10.04 3.07 -0.85
N LEU A 28 -9.26 4.03 -1.31
CA LEU A 28 -8.00 4.40 -0.69
C LEU A 28 -8.21 5.47 0.37
N VAL A 29 -7.78 5.19 1.60
CA VAL A 29 -7.84 6.17 2.69
C VAL A 29 -6.57 7.00 2.69
N PHE A 30 -5.43 6.36 2.87
CA PHE A 30 -4.11 6.99 2.71
C PHE A 30 -3.05 5.92 2.49
N ALA A 31 -1.91 6.34 1.98
CA ALA A 31 -0.79 5.45 1.73
C ALA A 31 0.51 6.24 1.76
N GLY A 32 1.59 5.56 2.08
CA GLY A 32 2.92 6.15 2.06
C GLY A 32 3.99 5.11 2.29
N PRO A 33 5.24 5.42 1.93
CA PRO A 33 6.35 4.51 2.19
C PRO A 33 6.83 4.60 3.63
N PHE A 34 7.31 3.48 4.17
CA PHE A 34 8.18 3.51 5.32
C PHE A 34 9.59 3.87 4.85
N LEU A 35 10.32 4.60 5.68
CA LEU A 35 11.66 5.05 5.31
C LEU A 35 12.69 4.43 6.24
N ASP A 36 13.87 4.10 5.70
CA ASP A 36 14.99 3.65 6.50
C ASP A 36 15.72 4.85 7.14
N ALA A 37 16.83 4.59 7.83
CA ALA A 37 17.59 5.63 8.51
C ALA A 37 18.16 6.69 7.56
N ASP A 38 18.34 6.34 6.28
CA ASP A 38 18.85 7.26 5.26
C ASP A 38 17.73 7.98 4.50
N GLY A 39 16.47 7.77 4.90
CA GLY A 39 15.33 8.39 4.27
C GLY A 39 14.88 7.72 2.98
N LYS A 40 15.33 6.50 2.71
CA LYS A 40 14.98 5.74 1.51
C LYS A 40 13.82 4.77 1.79
N PRO A 41 12.90 4.57 0.84
CA PRO A 41 11.78 3.66 1.04
C PRO A 41 12.23 2.21 1.28
N ASN A 42 11.72 1.60 2.34
CA ASN A 42 11.99 0.19 2.64
C ASN A 42 10.72 -0.61 2.96
N GLY A 43 9.58 -0.03 2.77
CA GLY A 43 8.29 -0.66 2.99
C GLY A 43 7.17 0.29 2.62
N SER A 44 5.92 -0.12 2.86
CA SER A 44 4.76 0.71 2.54
C SER A 44 3.65 0.47 3.54
N LEU A 45 2.95 1.55 3.88
CA LEU A 45 1.68 1.50 4.60
C LEU A 45 0.58 1.89 3.62
N VAL A 46 -0.44 1.06 3.49
CA VAL A 46 -1.61 1.35 2.66
C VAL A 46 -2.86 1.07 3.49
N VAL A 47 -3.71 2.07 3.64
CA VAL A 47 -4.97 1.93 4.36
C VAL A 47 -6.12 2.04 3.36
N VAL A 48 -6.94 0.99 3.30
CA VAL A 48 -8.04 0.90 2.35
C VAL A 48 -9.37 0.75 3.10
N LYS A 49 -10.45 1.20 2.45
CA LYS A 49 -11.79 1.05 2.95
C LYS A 49 -12.45 -0.12 2.24
N THR A 50 -12.61 -1.23 2.96
CA THR A 50 -13.25 -2.44 2.44
C THR A 50 -14.25 -2.97 3.46
N GLU A 51 -15.17 -3.81 3.02
CA GLU A 51 -16.15 -4.42 3.91
C GLU A 51 -15.59 -5.62 4.67
N THR A 52 -14.60 -6.30 4.08
CA THR A 52 -13.99 -7.49 4.68
C THR A 52 -12.48 -7.45 4.54
N ILE A 53 -11.78 -8.22 5.39
CA ILE A 53 -10.34 -8.36 5.28
C ILE A 53 -9.94 -9.13 4.02
N GLU A 54 -10.80 -10.00 3.52
CA GLU A 54 -10.56 -10.74 2.28
C GLU A 54 -10.47 -9.80 1.09
N GLU A 55 -11.30 -8.76 1.04
CA GLU A 55 -11.19 -7.72 0.01
C GLU A 55 -9.86 -6.98 0.08
N ALA A 56 -9.42 -6.64 1.30
CA ALA A 56 -8.13 -5.99 1.50
C ALA A 56 -6.97 -6.87 1.01
N ARG A 57 -7.05 -8.17 1.28
CA ARG A 57 -6.04 -9.13 0.80
C ARG A 57 -6.03 -9.23 -0.71
N ALA A 58 -7.20 -9.23 -1.34
CA ALA A 58 -7.29 -9.24 -2.80
C ALA A 58 -6.70 -7.98 -3.42
N LEU A 59 -6.95 -6.81 -2.83
CA LEU A 59 -6.36 -5.55 -3.28
C LEU A 59 -4.84 -5.56 -3.13
N SER A 60 -4.34 -6.07 -2.00
CA SER A 60 -2.90 -6.19 -1.78
C SER A 60 -2.24 -7.07 -2.83
N ALA A 61 -2.85 -8.21 -3.16
CA ALA A 61 -2.33 -9.12 -4.17
C ALA A 61 -2.36 -8.52 -5.57
N ALA A 62 -3.25 -7.58 -5.82
CA ALA A 62 -3.37 -6.92 -7.12
C ALA A 62 -2.38 -5.75 -7.29
N ASP A 63 -1.74 -5.28 -6.21
CA ASP A 63 -0.77 -4.19 -6.26
C ASP A 63 0.42 -4.59 -7.14
N PRO A 64 0.82 -3.75 -8.12
CA PRO A 64 2.00 -4.03 -8.94
C PRO A 64 3.27 -4.31 -8.13
N TYR A 65 3.45 -3.70 -6.96
CA TYR A 65 4.58 -4.03 -6.08
C TYR A 65 4.53 -5.48 -5.62
N ALA A 66 3.37 -5.98 -5.26
CA ALA A 66 3.22 -7.38 -4.85
C ALA A 66 3.47 -8.33 -6.02
N LYS A 67 2.92 -8.00 -7.21
CA LYS A 67 3.11 -8.81 -8.42
C LYS A 67 4.55 -8.86 -8.88
N ALA A 68 5.31 -7.80 -8.65
CA ALA A 68 6.74 -7.73 -8.98
C ALA A 68 7.61 -8.46 -7.97
N GLY A 69 7.03 -8.96 -6.88
CA GLY A 69 7.79 -9.65 -5.83
C GLY A 69 8.60 -8.72 -4.96
N LEU A 70 8.21 -7.46 -4.86
CA LEU A 70 8.95 -6.46 -4.08
C LEU A 70 8.91 -6.74 -2.58
N PHE A 71 7.78 -7.27 -2.07
CA PHE A 71 7.58 -7.42 -0.64
C PHE A 71 8.16 -8.74 -0.14
N ALA A 72 8.92 -8.69 0.97
CA ALA A 72 9.36 -9.89 1.67
C ALA A 72 8.19 -10.53 2.41
N ASN A 73 7.32 -9.70 2.98
CA ASN A 73 6.08 -10.15 3.62
C ASN A 73 5.02 -9.07 3.49
N VAL A 74 3.77 -9.47 3.72
CA VAL A 74 2.63 -8.54 3.75
C VAL A 74 1.82 -8.89 4.99
N ASP A 75 1.53 -7.88 5.82
CA ASP A 75 0.72 -8.01 7.02
C ASP A 75 -0.55 -7.16 6.82
N ILE A 76 -1.71 -7.81 6.87
CA ILE A 76 -2.99 -7.14 6.63
C ILE A 76 -3.81 -7.29 7.91
N ARG A 77 -4.23 -6.15 8.45
CA ARG A 77 -4.98 -6.10 9.70
C ARG A 77 -6.21 -5.23 9.57
N ALA A 78 -7.28 -5.63 10.24
CA ALA A 78 -8.40 -4.74 10.48
C ALA A 78 -7.97 -3.63 11.43
N TRP A 79 -8.40 -2.41 11.16
CA TRP A 79 -8.00 -1.24 11.94
C TRP A 79 -9.19 -0.31 12.10
N ASN A 80 -9.37 0.20 13.31
CA ASN A 80 -10.42 1.16 13.63
C ASN A 80 -9.80 2.54 13.86
N TRP A 81 -10.13 3.49 12.99
CA TRP A 81 -9.63 4.86 13.07
C TRP A 81 -10.43 5.61 14.13
N THR A 82 -9.83 5.85 15.29
CA THR A 82 -10.54 6.41 16.44
C THR A 82 -10.25 7.89 16.67
N TYR A 83 -9.09 8.39 16.27
CA TYR A 83 -8.70 9.79 16.44
C TYR A 83 -8.46 10.46 15.09
N ASN A 84 -8.86 11.71 15.02
CA ASN A 84 -8.64 12.57 13.85
C ASN A 84 -9.24 11.99 12.57
N LYS A 85 -10.26 11.16 12.71
CA LYS A 85 -10.98 10.62 11.56
C LYS A 85 -11.71 11.77 10.86
N PRO A 86 -11.47 11.99 9.55
CA PRO A 86 -12.23 12.99 8.82
C PRO A 86 -13.71 12.62 8.81
N GLU A 87 -14.56 13.60 8.89
CA GLU A 87 -15.99 13.36 8.71
C GLU A 87 -16.26 13.06 7.24
N ALA A 88 -17.03 12.02 7.01
CA ALA A 88 -17.36 11.62 5.65
C ALA A 88 -18.40 12.55 5.04
#